data_5c1a896f2ae2cd91c4496bf3d0dc7551
#
_entry.id   5c1a896f2ae2cd91c4496bf3d0dc7551
#
_cell.length_a   1.000
_cell.length_b   1.000
_cell.length_c   1.000
_cell.angle_alpha   90.00
_cell.angle_beta   90.00
_cell.angle_gamma   90.00
#
_symmetry.space_group_name_H-M   'P 1'
#
loop_
_entity.id
_entity.type
_entity.pdbx_description
1 polymer ?
#
loop_
_entity_poly.entity_id
_entity_poly.type
_entity_poly.pdbx_seq_one_letter_code
_entity_poly.pdbx_strand_id
1 'polypeptide(L)'
;MQDHNRHVWDERVRKGLLHTRTARDDEFKNPLKAINGRGWITGSIKGKHVLCLAGGGGLQAPLYAAAGAHVTVVDISQEMIDQDKRIAQERGLELNALVGSMDDLSIIENASFDLVTQPVSTCYVPNILKVYDELSRVLRFW
;
A
#
# COMPACT_ATOMS: atom_id res chain seq x y z
N MET A 1 18.74 -9.78 2.61
CA MET A 1 18.16 -8.41 2.63
C MET A 1 16.67 -8.43 2.95
N GLN A 2 15.83 -9.14 2.22
CA GLN A 2 14.38 -9.18 2.43
C GLN A 2 13.99 -9.64 3.85
N ASP A 3 14.55 -10.73 4.36
CA ASP A 3 14.25 -11.22 5.72
C ASP A 3 14.68 -10.22 6.80
N HIS A 4 15.81 -9.55 6.60
CA HIS A 4 16.24 -8.48 7.48
C HIS A 4 15.23 -7.31 7.48
N ASN A 5 14.83 -6.84 6.31
CA ASN A 5 13.86 -5.75 6.18
C ASN A 5 12.52 -6.10 6.80
N ARG A 6 12.01 -7.32 6.56
CA ARG A 6 10.78 -7.83 7.19
C ARG A 6 10.87 -7.73 8.71
N HIS A 7 11.94 -8.27 9.27
CA HIS A 7 12.13 -8.29 10.72
C HIS A 7 12.23 -6.88 11.32
N VAL A 8 12.95 -5.99 10.67
CA VAL A 8 13.09 -4.58 11.11
C VAL A 8 11.74 -3.86 11.09
N TRP A 9 10.93 -4.03 10.05
CA TRP A 9 9.63 -3.38 9.97
C TRP A 9 8.62 -3.96 10.95
N ASP A 10 8.59 -5.29 11.14
CA ASP A 10 7.77 -5.92 12.18
C ASP A 10 8.11 -5.37 13.57
N GLU A 11 9.39 -5.23 13.87
CA GLU A 11 9.83 -4.67 15.15
C GLU A 11 9.45 -3.20 15.30
N ARG A 12 9.56 -2.40 14.24
CA ARG A 12 9.14 -0.98 14.24
C ARG A 12 7.65 -0.85 14.57
N VAL A 13 6.80 -1.68 14.00
CA VAL A 13 5.37 -1.69 14.30
C VAL A 13 5.14 -2.01 15.77
N ARG A 14 5.74 -3.09 16.28
CA ARG A 14 5.60 -3.50 17.68
C ARG A 14 6.02 -2.41 18.67
N LYS A 15 7.02 -1.62 18.30
CA LYS A 15 7.53 -0.50 19.11
C LYS A 15 6.83 0.82 18.86
N GLY A 16 5.88 0.90 17.92
CA GLY A 16 5.18 2.14 17.57
C GLY A 16 6.10 3.25 17.05
N LEU A 17 7.13 2.89 16.30
CA LEU A 17 8.14 3.84 15.83
C LEU A 17 7.65 4.67 14.63
N LEU A 18 8.44 5.69 14.29
CA LEU A 18 8.19 6.58 13.17
C LEU A 18 7.92 5.80 11.86
N HIS A 19 7.00 6.29 11.06
CA HIS A 19 6.51 5.69 9.81
C HIS A 19 5.66 4.41 9.97
N THR A 20 5.20 4.09 11.17
CA THR A 20 4.28 2.96 11.42
C THR A 20 2.93 3.40 11.97
N ARG A 21 2.63 4.70 11.99
CA ARG A 21 1.33 5.18 12.46
C ARG A 21 0.21 4.79 11.50
N THR A 22 -0.93 4.48 12.04
CA THR A 22 -2.16 4.29 11.27
C THR A 22 -2.83 5.62 10.91
N ALA A 23 -3.79 5.59 9.98
CA ALA A 23 -4.58 6.76 9.63
C ALA A 23 -5.43 7.24 10.82
N ARG A 24 -5.57 8.56 10.95
CA ARG A 24 -6.33 9.21 12.01
C ARG A 24 -7.76 9.51 11.57
N ASP A 25 -8.64 9.72 12.54
CA ASP A 25 -10.06 10.01 12.30
C ASP A 25 -10.28 11.24 11.42
N ASP A 26 -9.47 12.28 11.60
CA ASP A 26 -9.58 13.51 10.80
C ASP A 26 -9.21 13.29 9.33
N GLU A 27 -8.29 12.36 9.04
CA GLU A 27 -7.88 12.01 7.68
C GLU A 27 -9.01 11.31 6.91
N PHE A 28 -9.84 10.54 7.59
CA PHE A 28 -11.02 9.88 6.98
C PHE A 28 -12.16 10.84 6.62
N LYS A 29 -12.15 12.09 7.10
CA LYS A 29 -13.14 13.10 6.70
C LYS A 29 -12.96 13.54 5.25
N ASN A 30 -11.73 13.55 4.76
CA ASN A 30 -11.39 13.81 3.36
C ASN A 30 -10.19 12.94 2.95
N PRO A 31 -10.42 11.64 2.71
CA PRO A 31 -9.34 10.67 2.60
C PRO A 31 -8.45 10.93 1.37
N LEU A 32 -9.02 11.29 0.23
CA LEU A 32 -8.22 11.58 -0.96
C LEU A 32 -7.29 12.79 -0.75
N LYS A 33 -7.78 13.84 -0.10
CA LYS A 33 -6.93 14.99 0.24
C LYS A 33 -5.79 14.62 1.18
N ALA A 34 -6.06 13.75 2.15
CA ALA A 34 -5.05 13.31 3.12
C ALA A 34 -3.88 12.57 2.47
N ILE A 35 -4.15 11.73 1.45
CA ILE A 35 -3.11 10.93 0.77
C ILE A 35 -2.53 11.61 -0.47
N ASN A 36 -3.16 12.63 -1.01
CA ASN A 36 -2.76 13.33 -2.25
C ASN A 36 -2.13 14.69 -1.98
N GLY A 37 -1.30 14.78 -0.95
CA GLY A 37 -0.69 16.04 -0.54
C GLY A 37 0.19 16.72 -1.61
N ARG A 38 0.67 15.97 -2.59
CA ARG A 38 1.45 16.49 -3.73
C ARG A 38 0.59 16.79 -4.97
N GLY A 39 -0.71 16.48 -4.94
CA GLY A 39 -1.62 16.74 -6.04
C GLY A 39 -1.35 15.91 -7.31
N TRP A 40 -0.67 14.77 -7.20
CA TRP A 40 -0.35 13.93 -8.37
C TRP A 40 -1.56 13.16 -8.89
N ILE A 41 -2.51 12.86 -8.02
CA ILE A 41 -3.76 12.20 -8.42
C ILE A 41 -4.73 13.29 -8.83
N THR A 42 -5.15 13.29 -10.09
CA THR A 42 -6.14 14.20 -10.63
C THR A 42 -7.50 13.51 -10.80
N GLY A 43 -8.55 14.19 -10.38
CA GLY A 43 -9.90 13.64 -10.47
C GLY A 43 -10.21 12.61 -9.38
N SER A 44 -11.27 11.82 -9.62
CA SER A 44 -11.75 10.82 -8.67
C SER A 44 -11.04 9.48 -8.85
N ILE A 45 -10.73 8.81 -7.74
CA ILE A 45 -10.25 7.43 -7.74
C ILE A 45 -11.36 6.41 -7.44
N LYS A 46 -12.61 6.89 -7.28
CA LYS A 46 -13.74 6.02 -7.00
C LYS A 46 -13.91 4.95 -8.09
N GLY A 47 -13.94 3.69 -7.68
CA GLY A 47 -14.04 2.54 -8.58
C GLY A 47 -12.74 2.16 -9.29
N LYS A 48 -11.65 2.90 -9.11
CA LYS A 48 -10.33 2.55 -9.64
C LYS A 48 -9.71 1.43 -8.82
N HIS A 49 -8.94 0.57 -9.50
CA HIS A 49 -8.12 -0.44 -8.83
C HIS A 49 -6.75 0.13 -8.49
N VAL A 50 -6.43 0.20 -7.21
CA VAL A 50 -5.20 0.82 -6.68
C VAL A 50 -4.35 -0.22 -5.97
N LEU A 51 -3.09 -0.32 -6.35
CA LEU A 51 -2.07 -1.09 -5.63
C LEU A 51 -1.24 -0.15 -4.74
N CYS A 52 -1.27 -0.40 -3.44
CA CYS A 52 -0.33 0.20 -2.49
C CYS A 52 0.85 -0.75 -2.32
N LEU A 53 1.96 -0.47 -2.99
CA LEU A 53 3.13 -1.33 -2.99
C LEU A 53 4.15 -0.90 -1.95
N ALA A 54 4.53 -1.82 -1.06
CA ALA A 54 5.34 -1.52 0.12
C ALA A 54 4.77 -0.34 0.94
N GLY A 55 3.46 -0.31 1.04
CA GLY A 55 2.69 0.77 1.66
C GLY A 55 1.80 0.30 2.79
N GLY A 56 2.15 -0.81 3.44
CA GLY A 56 1.44 -1.31 4.62
C GLY A 56 1.52 -0.38 5.82
N GLY A 57 0.73 -0.68 6.85
CA GLY A 57 0.77 0.03 8.13
C GLY A 57 -0.53 0.72 8.53
N GLY A 58 -1.62 0.55 7.78
CA GLY A 58 -2.93 1.09 8.15
C GLY A 58 -3.07 2.60 7.92
N LEU A 59 -2.29 3.18 7.02
CA LEU A 59 -2.38 4.59 6.65
C LEU A 59 -2.90 4.77 5.23
N GLN A 60 -2.13 4.39 4.23
CA GLN A 60 -2.44 4.69 2.83
C GLN A 60 -3.60 3.85 2.29
N ALA A 61 -3.50 2.53 2.41
CA ALA A 61 -4.50 1.62 1.85
C ALA A 61 -5.91 1.86 2.41
N PRO A 62 -6.13 2.02 3.72
CA PRO A 62 -7.44 2.38 4.25
C PRO A 62 -7.97 3.72 3.73
N LEU A 63 -7.12 4.72 3.56
CA LEU A 63 -7.55 6.04 3.04
C LEU A 63 -7.93 5.96 1.55
N TYR A 64 -7.20 5.21 0.73
CA TYR A 64 -7.61 4.96 -0.66
C TYR A 64 -8.94 4.21 -0.73
N ALA A 65 -9.14 3.20 0.11
CA ALA A 65 -10.40 2.47 0.21
C ALA A 65 -11.56 3.39 0.64
N ALA A 66 -11.34 4.24 1.64
CA ALA A 66 -12.33 5.23 2.09
C ALA A 66 -12.66 6.28 1.00
N ALA A 67 -11.72 6.58 0.11
CA ALA A 67 -11.95 7.41 -1.07
C ALA A 67 -12.70 6.70 -2.22
N GLY A 68 -13.06 5.43 -2.04
CA GLY A 68 -13.87 4.64 -2.96
C GLY A 68 -13.10 3.78 -3.96
N ALA A 69 -11.80 3.65 -3.82
CA ALA A 69 -10.99 2.76 -4.66
C ALA A 69 -11.13 1.29 -4.23
N HIS A 70 -10.91 0.38 -5.19
CA HIS A 70 -10.68 -1.04 -4.93
C HIS A 70 -9.19 -1.23 -4.66
N VAL A 71 -8.83 -1.49 -3.40
CA VAL A 71 -7.45 -1.45 -2.94
C VAL A 71 -6.88 -2.83 -2.70
N THR A 72 -5.68 -3.03 -3.21
CA THR A 72 -4.78 -4.11 -2.79
C THR A 72 -3.53 -3.47 -2.18
N VAL A 73 -3.10 -3.94 -1.03
CA VAL A 73 -1.82 -3.56 -0.41
C VAL A 73 -0.91 -4.76 -0.33
N VAL A 74 0.34 -4.58 -0.72
CA VAL A 74 1.40 -5.58 -0.61
C VAL A 74 2.53 -4.99 0.21
N ASP A 75 2.90 -5.68 1.27
CA ASP A 75 4.05 -5.30 2.11
C ASP A 75 4.78 -6.56 2.57
N ILE A 76 6.07 -6.44 2.80
CA ILE A 76 6.90 -7.56 3.26
C ILE A 76 6.67 -7.89 4.74
N SER A 77 6.19 -6.92 5.52
CA SER A 77 5.97 -7.02 6.96
C SER A 77 4.56 -7.53 7.26
N GLN A 78 4.46 -8.65 7.97
CA GLN A 78 3.19 -9.17 8.46
C GLN A 78 2.51 -8.17 9.40
N GLU A 79 3.26 -7.54 10.29
CA GLU A 79 2.73 -6.57 11.26
C GLU A 79 2.15 -5.33 10.56
N MET A 80 2.77 -4.86 9.47
CA MET A 80 2.23 -3.78 8.65
C MET A 80 0.91 -4.18 7.98
N ILE A 81 0.84 -5.37 7.42
CA ILE A 81 -0.38 -5.91 6.81
C ILE A 81 -1.49 -6.10 7.85
N ASP A 82 -1.16 -6.55 9.05
CA ASP A 82 -2.13 -6.72 10.13
C ASP A 82 -2.73 -5.36 10.58
N GLN A 83 -1.94 -4.30 10.57
CA GLN A 83 -2.46 -2.95 10.80
C GLN A 83 -3.47 -2.53 9.72
N ASP A 84 -3.20 -2.79 8.44
CA ASP A 84 -4.14 -2.50 7.36
C ASP A 84 -5.47 -3.25 7.55
N LYS A 85 -5.40 -4.54 7.85
CA LYS A 85 -6.59 -5.36 8.12
C LYS A 85 -7.38 -4.85 9.32
N ARG A 86 -6.69 -4.49 10.39
CA ARG A 86 -7.32 -3.98 11.61
C ARG A 86 -8.06 -2.67 11.34
N ILE A 87 -7.41 -1.69 10.71
CA ILE A 87 -8.04 -0.41 10.40
C ILE A 87 -9.20 -0.58 9.42
N ALA A 88 -9.07 -1.43 8.41
CA ALA A 88 -10.16 -1.73 7.48
C ALA A 88 -11.36 -2.31 8.21
N GLN A 89 -11.16 -3.27 9.11
CA GLN A 89 -12.23 -3.87 9.91
C GLN A 89 -12.90 -2.82 10.83
N GLU A 90 -12.12 -2.02 11.55
CA GLU A 90 -12.64 -0.98 12.44
C GLU A 90 -13.48 0.07 11.69
N ARG A 91 -13.17 0.31 10.42
CA ARG A 91 -13.81 1.32 9.58
C ARG A 91 -14.88 0.76 8.63
N GLY A 92 -15.11 -0.54 8.61
CA GLY A 92 -16.03 -1.17 7.66
C GLY A 92 -15.59 -1.03 6.21
N LEU A 93 -14.27 -1.00 5.95
CA LEU A 93 -13.69 -0.89 4.62
C LEU A 93 -13.29 -2.27 4.09
N GLU A 94 -13.41 -2.44 2.78
CA GLU A 94 -12.90 -3.61 2.09
C GLU A 94 -11.56 -3.28 1.44
N LEU A 95 -10.55 -4.12 1.68
CA LEU A 95 -9.28 -4.09 0.98
C LEU A 95 -8.64 -5.47 0.98
N ASN A 96 -7.80 -5.72 -0.01
CA ASN A 96 -7.03 -6.94 -0.14
C ASN A 96 -5.61 -6.70 0.38
N ALA A 97 -5.24 -7.33 1.49
CA ALA A 97 -3.95 -7.12 2.16
C ALA A 97 -3.11 -8.39 2.10
N LEU A 98 -1.98 -8.31 1.43
CA LEU A 98 -1.11 -9.45 1.09
C LEU A 98 0.31 -9.22 1.60
N VAL A 99 0.88 -10.24 2.24
CA VAL A 99 2.32 -10.25 2.55
C VAL A 99 3.08 -10.69 1.31
N GLY A 100 4.03 -9.88 0.87
CA GLY A 100 4.83 -10.18 -0.31
C GLY A 100 5.93 -9.15 -0.53
N SER A 101 6.87 -9.49 -1.41
CA SER A 101 7.94 -8.58 -1.80
C SER A 101 7.55 -7.76 -3.03
N MET A 102 7.98 -6.50 -3.06
CA MET A 102 7.69 -5.61 -4.18
C MET A 102 8.35 -6.03 -5.50
N ASP A 103 9.35 -6.89 -5.47
CA ASP A 103 10.03 -7.43 -6.64
C ASP A 103 9.52 -8.82 -7.07
N ASP A 104 8.45 -9.29 -6.42
CA ASP A 104 7.75 -10.54 -6.79
C ASP A 104 6.25 -10.39 -6.52
N LEU A 105 5.51 -9.99 -7.54
CA LEU A 105 4.06 -9.87 -7.53
C LEU A 105 3.38 -11.01 -8.30
N SER A 106 4.00 -12.19 -8.35
CA SER A 106 3.51 -13.36 -9.11
C SER A 106 2.09 -13.80 -8.73
N ILE A 107 1.65 -13.47 -7.51
CA ILE A 107 0.28 -13.72 -7.04
C ILE A 107 -0.77 -12.76 -7.64
N ILE A 108 -0.33 -11.73 -8.35
CA ILE A 108 -1.18 -10.71 -8.97
C ILE A 108 -1.20 -10.92 -10.48
N GLU A 109 -2.40 -10.91 -11.06
CA GLU A 109 -2.59 -11.05 -12.50
C GLU A 109 -2.09 -9.81 -13.26
N ASN A 110 -1.79 -9.99 -14.55
CA ASN A 110 -1.42 -8.90 -15.44
C ASN A 110 -2.55 -7.88 -15.57
N ALA A 111 -2.21 -6.63 -15.80
CA ALA A 111 -3.16 -5.55 -16.09
C ALA A 111 -4.33 -5.47 -15.07
N SER A 112 -4.00 -5.57 -13.78
CA SER A 112 -4.99 -5.57 -12.69
C SER A 112 -5.27 -4.19 -12.10
N PHE A 113 -4.34 -3.24 -12.23
CA PHE A 113 -4.43 -1.95 -11.56
C PHE A 113 -4.44 -0.76 -12.50
N ASP A 114 -5.20 0.27 -12.11
CA ASP A 114 -5.25 1.57 -12.78
C ASP A 114 -4.18 2.53 -12.23
N LEU A 115 -3.79 2.33 -10.98
CA LEU A 115 -2.82 3.16 -10.27
C LEU A 115 -1.97 2.28 -9.35
N VAL A 116 -0.67 2.54 -9.31
CA VAL A 116 0.22 2.00 -8.27
C VAL A 116 0.80 3.17 -7.48
N THR A 117 0.72 3.08 -6.17
CA THR A 117 1.39 3.99 -5.26
C THR A 117 2.50 3.26 -4.53
N GLN A 118 3.69 3.84 -4.56
CA GLN A 118 4.86 3.27 -3.91
C GLN A 118 5.53 4.39 -3.09
N PRO A 119 5.33 4.41 -1.77
CA PRO A 119 6.03 5.37 -0.91
C PRO A 119 7.53 5.07 -0.89
N VAL A 120 8.30 5.86 -0.17
CA VAL A 120 9.76 5.72 -0.08
C VAL A 120 10.15 4.30 0.34
N SER A 121 10.42 3.43 -0.62
CA SER A 121 10.70 2.00 -0.40
C SER A 121 11.69 1.40 -1.39
N THR A 122 12.00 2.07 -2.48
CA THR A 122 12.91 1.58 -3.53
C THR A 122 14.31 1.26 -3.03
N CYS A 123 14.73 1.89 -1.94
CA CYS A 123 16.02 1.63 -1.29
C CYS A 123 16.09 0.27 -0.54
N TYR A 124 14.96 -0.42 -0.40
CA TYR A 124 14.89 -1.69 0.35
C TYR A 124 14.96 -2.94 -0.54
N VAL A 125 15.17 -2.79 -1.84
CA VAL A 125 15.33 -3.92 -2.76
C VAL A 125 16.71 -3.94 -3.39
N PRO A 126 17.29 -5.14 -3.61
CA PRO A 126 18.60 -5.26 -4.25
C PRO A 126 18.57 -4.95 -5.75
N ASN A 127 17.42 -5.11 -6.39
CA ASN A 127 17.27 -4.90 -7.84
C ASN A 127 15.95 -4.19 -8.14
N ILE A 128 16.03 -2.88 -8.32
CA ILE A 128 14.87 -2.03 -8.63
C ILE A 128 14.25 -2.33 -10.00
N LEU A 129 15.01 -2.85 -10.95
CA LEU A 129 14.50 -3.17 -12.28
C LEU A 129 13.43 -4.25 -12.21
N LYS A 130 13.60 -5.26 -11.34
CA LYS A 130 12.56 -6.27 -11.12
C LYS A 130 11.25 -5.66 -10.60
N VAL A 131 11.35 -4.65 -9.74
CA VAL A 131 10.15 -3.95 -9.25
C VAL A 131 9.43 -3.27 -10.41
N TYR A 132 10.15 -2.55 -11.26
CA TYR A 132 9.55 -1.87 -12.40
C TYR A 132 9.01 -2.84 -13.46
N ASP A 133 9.63 -3.98 -13.68
CA ASP A 133 9.10 -5.04 -14.55
C ASP A 133 7.75 -5.55 -14.01
N GLU A 134 7.66 -5.82 -12.71
CA GLU A 134 6.39 -6.21 -12.07
C GLU A 134 5.34 -5.10 -12.14
N LEU A 135 5.70 -3.84 -11.89
CA LEU A 135 4.77 -2.72 -12.01
C LEU A 135 4.25 -2.57 -13.44
N SER A 136 5.13 -2.70 -14.44
CA SER A 136 4.74 -2.67 -15.85
C SER A 136 3.75 -3.77 -16.20
N ARG A 137 3.94 -4.96 -15.63
CA ARG A 137 3.08 -6.13 -15.86
C ARG A 137 1.69 -5.97 -15.23
N VAL A 138 1.62 -5.48 -13.99
CA VAL A 138 0.35 -5.40 -13.22
C VAL A 138 -0.47 -4.16 -13.55
N LEU A 139 0.13 -3.11 -14.09
CA LEU A 139 -0.58 -1.92 -14.54
C LEU A 139 -1.33 -2.16 -15.85
N ARG A 140 -2.51 -1.57 -15.95
CA ARG A 140 -3.27 -1.50 -17.21
C ARG A 140 -2.65 -0.44 -18.11
N PHE A 141 -2.48 -0.78 -19.38
CA PHE A 141 -2.14 0.21 -20.41
C PHE A 141 -3.43 0.80 -21.00
N TRP A 142 -3.38 2.08 -21.21
CA TRP A 142 -4.48 2.85 -21.81
C TRP A 142 -4.35 2.94 -23.32
#